data_8051f34955f296a45265115e27345ff9
#
_entry.id   8051f34955f296a45265115e27345ff9
#
_cell.length_a   1.000
_cell.length_b   1.000
_cell.length_c   1.000
_cell.angle_alpha   90.00
_cell.angle_beta   90.00
_cell.angle_gamma   90.00
#
_symmetry.space_group_name_H-M   'P 1'
#
loop_
_entity.id
_entity.type
_entity.pdbx_description
1 polymer ?
#
loop_
_entity_poly.entity_id
_entity_poly.type
_entity_poly.pdbx_seq_one_letter_code
_entity_poly.pdbx_strand_id
1 'polypeptide(L)'
;NEHEGHDENDEHEHNETLSSRISDDMATAVNIVTDRADSQLLRQHQVVYGKLSADPNRISHVNARFPGILTSVKFSLGDSVKAGDVLAVVESNESLNTYAIKAPIDGVIIQRSANVGEVAQQQTLFSIADFGSLWADFRLYPSQQVAVATGQNVVIMAADTEINGVIAHIIPSLTQPYQLARVKLDNRDGKLSSGQMIEGAVISGEFNVELAVKKSAIQTLDNQSGVFVKNNSEYVFTPLQ
;
A
#
# COMPACT_ATOMS: atom_id res chain seq x y z
N ASN A 1 46.00 -47.87 58.65
CA ASN A 1 44.60 -47.70 58.94
C ASN A 1 44.06 -46.63 57.99
N GLU A 2 43.39 -47.13 57.02
CA GLU A 2 42.84 -46.45 55.86
C GLU A 2 41.52 -45.78 56.22
N HIS A 3 41.36 -44.54 55.84
CA HIS A 3 40.04 -43.90 55.74
C HIS A 3 39.82 -43.47 54.33
N GLU A 4 38.98 -44.22 53.64
CA GLU A 4 38.37 -43.83 52.37
C GLU A 4 37.25 -42.84 52.65
N GLY A 5 37.39 -41.66 52.13
CA GLY A 5 36.33 -40.63 52.06
C GLY A 5 35.64 -40.69 50.69
N HIS A 6 34.40 -41.09 50.67
CA HIS A 6 33.51 -40.96 49.53
C HIS A 6 33.05 -39.51 49.47
N ASP A 7 33.53 -38.75 48.45
CA ASP A 7 32.92 -37.55 47.99
C ASP A 7 31.86 -37.92 46.96
N GLU A 8 30.61 -37.98 47.37
CA GLU A 8 29.44 -37.96 46.45
C GLU A 8 29.19 -36.51 46.10
N ASN A 9 29.58 -36.15 44.89
CA ASN A 9 29.29 -34.86 44.29
C ASN A 9 27.87 -34.94 43.65
N ASP A 10 26.84 -34.67 44.43
CA ASP A 10 25.49 -34.46 43.98
C ASP A 10 25.40 -33.17 43.19
N GLU A 11 25.65 -33.21 41.90
CA GLU A 11 25.27 -32.12 40.98
C GLU A 11 23.74 -32.06 40.89
N HIS A 12 23.12 -31.37 41.82
CA HIS A 12 21.75 -30.89 41.64
C HIS A 12 21.72 -29.81 40.58
N GLU A 13 21.39 -30.17 39.34
CA GLU A 13 20.90 -29.20 38.36
C GLU A 13 19.63 -28.55 38.94
N HIS A 14 19.79 -27.44 39.61
CA HIS A 14 18.68 -26.54 39.94
C HIS A 14 18.18 -25.88 38.66
N ASN A 15 17.24 -26.55 38.00
CA ASN A 15 16.38 -25.94 37.03
C ASN A 15 15.43 -25.01 37.82
N GLU A 16 15.93 -23.83 38.25
CA GLU A 16 15.13 -22.83 38.95
C GLU A 16 14.08 -22.29 37.98
N THR A 17 12.88 -22.86 38.04
CA THR A 17 11.68 -22.28 37.38
C THR A 17 11.45 -20.91 37.99
N LEU A 18 11.79 -19.86 37.24
CA LEU A 18 11.58 -18.47 37.65
C LEU A 18 10.08 -18.22 37.81
N SER A 19 9.58 -18.27 39.02
CA SER A 19 8.17 -18.04 39.35
C SER A 19 8.04 -16.91 40.37
N SER A 20 6.94 -16.18 40.29
CA SER A 20 6.57 -15.11 41.22
C SER A 20 5.11 -15.28 41.64
N ARG A 21 4.85 -15.08 42.93
CA ARG A 21 3.49 -15.10 43.47
C ARG A 21 2.96 -13.67 43.64
N ILE A 22 1.92 -13.34 42.94
CA ILE A 22 1.29 -12.03 42.97
C ILE A 22 -0.23 -12.26 43.15
N SER A 23 -0.80 -11.68 44.21
CA SER A 23 -2.23 -11.75 44.44
C SER A 23 -3.01 -10.95 43.38
N ASP A 24 -4.27 -11.30 43.12
CA ASP A 24 -5.10 -10.60 42.13
C ASP A 24 -5.27 -9.11 42.47
N ASP A 25 -5.37 -8.77 43.76
CA ASP A 25 -5.45 -7.38 44.20
C ASP A 25 -4.17 -6.60 43.89
N MET A 26 -3.01 -7.22 44.10
CA MET A 26 -1.72 -6.61 43.78
C MET A 26 -1.51 -6.51 42.27
N ALA A 27 -1.88 -7.56 41.50
CA ALA A 27 -1.82 -7.53 40.05
C ALA A 27 -2.66 -6.40 39.47
N THR A 28 -3.86 -6.20 40.02
CA THR A 28 -4.75 -5.10 39.61
C THR A 28 -4.17 -3.74 39.98
N ALA A 29 -3.60 -3.60 41.18
CA ALA A 29 -3.00 -2.34 41.66
C ALA A 29 -1.79 -1.88 40.82
N VAL A 30 -1.02 -2.82 40.25
CA VAL A 30 0.11 -2.54 39.37
C VAL A 30 -0.19 -2.72 37.88
N ASN A 31 -1.48 -2.86 37.55
CA ASN A 31 -1.98 -2.92 36.18
C ASN A 31 -1.43 -4.09 35.33
N ILE A 32 -1.23 -5.25 35.96
CA ILE A 32 -0.88 -6.49 35.26
C ILE A 32 -2.16 -7.03 34.61
N VAL A 33 -2.18 -7.02 33.27
CA VAL A 33 -3.28 -7.57 32.47
C VAL A 33 -2.85 -8.94 31.93
N THR A 34 -3.72 -9.93 32.09
CA THR A 34 -3.54 -11.27 31.53
C THR A 34 -4.48 -11.48 30.34
N ASP A 35 -4.01 -12.21 29.35
CA ASP A 35 -4.81 -12.60 28.18
C ASP A 35 -4.64 -14.11 27.92
N ARG A 36 -5.59 -14.72 27.22
CA ARG A 36 -5.46 -16.12 26.83
C ARG A 36 -4.58 -16.24 25.60
N ALA A 37 -3.63 -17.16 25.66
CA ALA A 37 -2.98 -17.65 24.46
C ALA A 37 -3.95 -18.63 23.75
N ASP A 38 -4.21 -18.39 22.47
CA ASP A 38 -5.18 -19.16 21.69
C ASP A 38 -4.66 -19.37 20.28
N SER A 39 -5.30 -20.28 19.54
CA SER A 39 -4.99 -20.48 18.13
C SER A 39 -5.31 -19.23 17.32
N GLN A 40 -4.43 -18.84 16.42
CA GLN A 40 -4.58 -17.63 15.63
C GLN A 40 -4.06 -17.80 14.21
N LEU A 41 -4.75 -17.17 13.25
CA LEU A 41 -4.26 -17.01 11.90
C LEU A 41 -3.28 -15.80 11.86
N LEU A 42 -2.00 -16.10 11.75
CA LEU A 42 -0.98 -15.06 11.56
C LEU A 42 -0.79 -14.76 10.07
N ARG A 43 -0.79 -13.48 9.72
CA ARG A 43 -0.53 -13.02 8.36
C ARG A 43 0.86 -12.41 8.27
N GLN A 44 1.64 -12.93 7.36
CA GLN A 44 2.91 -12.33 6.99
C GLN A 44 2.66 -11.23 5.97
N HIS A 45 3.23 -10.06 6.18
CA HIS A 45 3.11 -8.91 5.29
C HIS A 45 4.46 -8.58 4.67
N GLN A 46 4.44 -8.35 3.35
CA GLN A 46 5.54 -7.71 2.65
C GLN A 46 5.21 -6.24 2.44
N VAL A 47 5.98 -5.36 3.08
CA VAL A 47 5.83 -3.91 2.89
C VAL A 47 6.42 -3.50 1.55
N VAL A 48 5.67 -2.73 0.78
CA VAL A 48 6.04 -2.18 -0.52
C VAL A 48 5.67 -0.71 -0.60
N TYR A 49 6.44 0.08 -1.35
CA TYR A 49 6.22 1.50 -1.52
C TYR A 49 5.95 1.85 -2.97
N GLY A 50 5.12 2.86 -3.18
CA GLY A 50 4.73 3.24 -4.52
C GLY A 50 4.09 4.62 -4.58
N LYS A 51 3.40 4.86 -5.69
CA LYS A 51 2.63 6.08 -5.90
C LYS A 51 1.33 5.78 -6.64
N LEU A 52 0.36 6.65 -6.49
CA LEU A 52 -0.84 6.65 -7.31
C LEU A 52 -0.53 7.23 -8.70
N SER A 53 -1.07 6.64 -9.74
CA SER A 53 -0.96 7.11 -11.12
C SER A 53 -2.33 7.13 -11.80
N ALA A 54 -2.51 8.05 -12.76
CA ALA A 54 -3.70 8.06 -13.59
C ALA A 54 -3.78 6.78 -14.44
N ASP A 55 -4.99 6.31 -14.69
CA ASP A 55 -5.22 5.19 -15.61
C ASP A 55 -4.98 5.66 -17.06
N PRO A 56 -3.97 5.12 -17.78
CA PRO A 56 -3.71 5.53 -19.16
C PRO A 56 -4.90 5.34 -20.08
N ASN A 57 -5.79 4.38 -19.80
CA ASN A 57 -6.98 4.14 -20.59
C ASN A 57 -8.07 5.22 -20.36
N ARG A 58 -7.88 6.09 -19.39
CA ARG A 58 -8.77 7.21 -19.04
C ARG A 58 -8.14 8.57 -19.33
N ILE A 59 -7.08 8.59 -20.15
CA ILE A 59 -6.46 9.80 -20.66
C ILE A 59 -6.77 9.89 -22.16
N SER A 60 -7.26 11.03 -22.59
CA SER A 60 -7.52 11.31 -24.00
C SER A 60 -6.68 12.47 -24.50
N HIS A 61 -5.98 12.26 -25.61
CA HIS A 61 -5.23 13.28 -26.32
C HIS A 61 -6.07 13.80 -27.48
N VAL A 62 -6.33 15.09 -27.47
CA VAL A 62 -7.21 15.74 -28.43
C VAL A 62 -6.38 16.57 -29.41
N ASN A 63 -6.46 16.19 -30.69
CA ASN A 63 -5.74 16.84 -31.78
C ASN A 63 -6.73 17.52 -32.72
N ALA A 64 -6.25 18.45 -33.55
CA ALA A 64 -7.01 19.00 -34.64
C ALA A 64 -7.23 17.92 -35.71
N ARG A 65 -8.47 17.84 -36.26
CA ARG A 65 -8.80 16.89 -37.32
C ARG A 65 -8.24 17.33 -38.67
N PHE A 66 -8.25 18.63 -38.93
CA PHE A 66 -7.72 19.27 -40.13
C PHE A 66 -6.81 20.43 -39.76
N PRO A 67 -5.77 20.72 -40.53
CA PRO A 67 -4.91 21.90 -40.27
C PRO A 67 -5.71 23.19 -40.39
N GLY A 68 -5.43 24.14 -39.52
CA GLY A 68 -6.10 25.45 -39.54
C GLY A 68 -5.63 26.37 -38.44
N ILE A 69 -6.25 27.52 -38.28
CA ILE A 69 -5.95 28.51 -37.27
C ILE A 69 -6.97 28.41 -36.14
N LEU A 70 -6.48 28.39 -34.89
CA LEU A 70 -7.31 28.43 -33.70
C LEU A 70 -7.94 29.83 -33.55
N THR A 71 -9.26 29.91 -33.74
CA THR A 71 -10.03 31.17 -33.66
C THR A 71 -10.63 31.38 -32.26
N SER A 72 -10.82 30.29 -31.50
CA SER A 72 -11.33 30.36 -30.12
C SER A 72 -10.79 29.18 -29.30
N VAL A 73 -10.45 29.46 -28.04
CA VAL A 73 -10.06 28.45 -27.03
C VAL A 73 -10.81 28.80 -25.74
N LYS A 74 -11.62 27.86 -25.23
CA LYS A 74 -12.60 28.15 -24.17
C LYS A 74 -12.16 27.67 -22.78
N PHE A 75 -11.28 26.68 -22.71
CA PHE A 75 -10.88 26.05 -21.46
C PHE A 75 -9.38 26.18 -21.20
N SER A 76 -9.03 26.19 -19.94
CA SER A 76 -7.67 26.29 -19.43
C SER A 76 -7.19 25.00 -18.77
N LEU A 77 -5.88 24.95 -18.48
CA LEU A 77 -5.29 23.87 -17.67
C LEU A 77 -5.96 23.82 -16.29
N GLY A 78 -6.41 22.64 -15.87
CA GLY A 78 -7.10 22.41 -14.60
C GLY A 78 -8.62 22.51 -14.67
N ASP A 79 -9.18 23.01 -15.79
CA ASP A 79 -10.65 23.08 -15.95
C ASP A 79 -11.26 21.68 -16.10
N SER A 80 -12.44 21.51 -15.50
CA SER A 80 -13.26 20.32 -15.68
C SER A 80 -14.11 20.44 -16.93
N VAL A 81 -14.19 19.38 -17.72
CA VAL A 81 -14.96 19.30 -18.96
C VAL A 81 -15.84 18.06 -18.99
N LYS A 82 -16.91 18.14 -19.77
CA LYS A 82 -17.79 17.00 -20.08
C LYS A 82 -17.61 16.58 -21.54
N ALA A 83 -17.82 15.30 -21.81
CA ALA A 83 -17.83 14.79 -23.16
C ALA A 83 -18.80 15.59 -24.05
N GLY A 84 -18.31 16.09 -25.19
CA GLY A 84 -19.05 16.95 -26.12
C GLY A 84 -18.82 18.45 -25.92
N ASP A 85 -18.21 18.89 -24.81
CA ASP A 85 -17.88 20.32 -24.62
C ASP A 85 -16.94 20.82 -25.72
N VAL A 86 -17.19 22.03 -26.22
CA VAL A 86 -16.37 22.66 -27.25
C VAL A 86 -15.14 23.29 -26.61
N LEU A 87 -13.99 22.64 -26.79
CA LEU A 87 -12.71 23.08 -26.25
C LEU A 87 -12.11 24.25 -27.02
N ALA A 88 -12.18 24.16 -28.35
CA ALA A 88 -11.64 25.15 -29.26
C ALA A 88 -12.41 25.15 -30.59
N VAL A 89 -12.21 26.22 -31.36
CA VAL A 89 -12.70 26.33 -32.73
C VAL A 89 -11.53 26.60 -33.67
N VAL A 90 -11.47 25.86 -34.76
CA VAL A 90 -10.46 25.96 -35.82
C VAL A 90 -11.09 26.38 -37.12
N GLU A 91 -10.48 27.34 -37.80
CA GLU A 91 -10.75 27.69 -39.17
C GLU A 91 -9.81 26.91 -40.08
N SER A 92 -10.35 26.02 -40.91
CA SER A 92 -9.56 25.15 -41.81
C SER A 92 -8.84 25.95 -42.89
N ASN A 93 -7.58 25.71 -43.10
CA ASN A 93 -6.78 26.35 -44.16
C ASN A 93 -7.25 25.97 -45.57
N GLU A 94 -7.83 24.79 -45.73
CA GLU A 94 -8.25 24.28 -47.05
C GLU A 94 -9.64 24.78 -47.45
N SER A 95 -10.59 24.77 -46.52
CA SER A 95 -12.01 25.05 -46.82
C SER A 95 -12.49 26.39 -46.32
N LEU A 96 -11.70 27.09 -45.49
CA LEU A 96 -12.07 28.32 -44.76
C LEU A 96 -13.32 28.15 -43.87
N ASN A 97 -13.79 26.91 -43.68
CA ASN A 97 -14.86 26.60 -42.77
C ASN A 97 -14.34 26.40 -41.35
N THR A 98 -15.15 26.80 -40.39
CA THR A 98 -14.83 26.56 -38.98
C THR A 98 -15.39 25.22 -38.52
N TYR A 99 -14.60 24.51 -37.65
CA TYR A 99 -15.08 23.32 -36.98
C TYR A 99 -14.70 23.36 -35.49
N ALA A 100 -15.53 22.72 -34.69
CA ALA A 100 -15.29 22.64 -33.22
C ALA A 100 -14.46 21.41 -32.85
N ILE A 101 -13.50 21.62 -32.02
CA ILE A 101 -12.76 20.56 -31.30
C ILE A 101 -13.50 20.31 -29.97
N LYS A 102 -13.95 19.06 -29.76
CA LYS A 102 -14.78 18.69 -28.60
C LYS A 102 -14.03 17.73 -27.68
N ALA A 103 -14.38 17.79 -26.40
CA ALA A 103 -13.92 16.82 -25.40
C ALA A 103 -14.48 15.44 -25.71
N PRO A 104 -13.66 14.38 -25.84
CA PRO A 104 -14.16 13.02 -26.11
C PRO A 104 -14.61 12.29 -24.84
N ILE A 105 -14.16 12.73 -23.66
CA ILE A 105 -14.45 12.15 -22.34
C ILE A 105 -14.72 13.25 -21.32
N ASP A 106 -15.40 12.89 -20.23
CA ASP A 106 -15.47 13.70 -19.03
C ASP A 106 -14.09 13.68 -18.33
N GLY A 107 -13.69 14.77 -17.69
CA GLY A 107 -12.43 14.81 -16.97
C GLY A 107 -11.89 16.22 -16.72
N VAL A 108 -10.60 16.28 -16.42
CA VAL A 108 -9.87 17.52 -16.17
C VAL A 108 -8.82 17.71 -17.26
N ILE A 109 -8.65 18.94 -17.73
CA ILE A 109 -7.59 19.28 -18.69
C ILE A 109 -6.23 19.27 -17.95
N ILE A 110 -5.39 18.28 -18.29
CA ILE A 110 -4.06 18.08 -17.70
C ILE A 110 -2.92 18.62 -18.57
N GLN A 111 -3.22 18.93 -19.83
CA GLN A 111 -2.28 19.57 -20.76
C GLN A 111 -3.07 20.42 -21.75
N ARG A 112 -2.53 21.59 -22.06
CA ARG A 112 -3.07 22.51 -23.07
C ARG A 112 -1.91 23.11 -23.87
N SER A 113 -1.96 22.91 -25.19
CA SER A 113 -1.01 23.44 -26.17
C SER A 113 -1.80 24.10 -27.29
N ALA A 114 -2.75 24.95 -26.93
CA ALA A 114 -3.67 25.60 -27.86
C ALA A 114 -3.86 27.06 -27.46
N ASN A 115 -3.44 28.01 -28.30
CA ASN A 115 -3.70 29.43 -28.12
C ASN A 115 -4.37 30.01 -29.37
N VAL A 116 -5.20 31.02 -29.17
CA VAL A 116 -5.87 31.74 -30.26
C VAL A 116 -4.83 32.36 -31.20
N GLY A 117 -5.01 32.14 -32.49
CA GLY A 117 -4.10 32.60 -33.55
C GLY A 117 -2.97 31.63 -33.88
N GLU A 118 -2.79 30.55 -33.09
CA GLU A 118 -1.82 29.50 -33.42
C GLU A 118 -2.37 28.53 -34.48
N VAL A 119 -1.44 27.89 -35.19
CA VAL A 119 -1.76 26.90 -36.21
C VAL A 119 -1.97 25.55 -35.50
N ALA A 120 -3.15 25.01 -35.63
CA ALA A 120 -3.48 23.66 -35.21
C ALA A 120 -3.13 22.68 -36.35
N GLN A 121 -2.30 21.68 -36.04
CA GLN A 121 -1.89 20.61 -36.95
C GLN A 121 -2.05 19.25 -36.25
N GLN A 122 -1.03 18.38 -36.35
CA GLN A 122 -1.04 17.04 -35.75
C GLN A 122 -0.66 17.00 -34.26
N GLN A 123 -0.23 18.13 -33.69
CA GLN A 123 0.14 18.19 -32.26
C GLN A 123 -1.09 18.00 -31.38
N THR A 124 -0.84 17.45 -30.17
CA THR A 124 -1.86 17.39 -29.13
C THR A 124 -2.18 18.78 -28.61
N LEU A 125 -3.42 19.20 -28.79
CA LEU A 125 -3.92 20.51 -28.35
C LEU A 125 -4.39 20.46 -26.88
N PHE A 126 -5.01 19.37 -26.48
CA PHE A 126 -5.46 19.13 -25.11
C PHE A 126 -5.20 17.69 -24.72
N SER A 127 -4.88 17.47 -23.45
CA SER A 127 -4.97 16.15 -22.82
C SER A 127 -5.97 16.23 -21.68
N ILE A 128 -6.93 15.32 -21.67
CA ILE A 128 -8.01 15.25 -20.67
C ILE A 128 -7.82 13.94 -19.91
N ALA A 129 -7.84 13.98 -18.58
CA ALA A 129 -7.78 12.81 -17.74
C ALA A 129 -9.02 12.69 -16.85
N ASP A 130 -9.58 11.50 -16.80
CA ASP A 130 -10.59 11.13 -15.83
C ASP A 130 -9.93 10.41 -14.66
N PHE A 131 -9.94 11.05 -13.49
CA PHE A 131 -9.35 10.55 -12.25
C PHE A 131 -10.32 9.72 -11.40
N GLY A 132 -11.47 9.35 -11.89
CA GLY A 132 -12.44 8.48 -11.19
C GLY A 132 -11.92 7.05 -10.95
N SER A 133 -10.78 6.69 -11.52
CA SER A 133 -10.02 5.47 -11.24
C SER A 133 -8.53 5.75 -11.32
N LEU A 134 -7.78 5.20 -10.36
CA LEU A 134 -6.33 5.33 -10.30
C LEU A 134 -5.67 3.95 -10.23
N TRP A 135 -4.39 3.90 -10.55
CA TRP A 135 -3.53 2.76 -10.28
C TRP A 135 -2.62 3.07 -9.08
N ALA A 136 -2.57 2.16 -8.13
CA ALA A 136 -1.53 2.12 -7.13
C ALA A 136 -0.35 1.30 -7.71
N ASP A 137 0.74 1.98 -8.02
CA ASP A 137 1.93 1.41 -8.64
C ASP A 137 3.02 1.24 -7.59
N PHE A 138 3.21 0.01 -7.09
CA PHE A 138 4.23 -0.36 -6.11
C PHE A 138 5.50 -0.84 -6.81
N ARG A 139 6.67 -0.41 -6.32
CA ARG A 139 7.96 -0.85 -6.81
C ARG A 139 8.40 -2.10 -6.06
N LEU A 140 8.60 -3.19 -6.79
CA LEU A 140 9.11 -4.46 -6.28
C LEU A 140 10.58 -4.61 -6.62
N TYR A 141 11.44 -4.45 -5.63
CA TYR A 141 12.86 -4.74 -5.77
C TYR A 141 13.13 -6.26 -5.72
N PRO A 142 14.29 -6.75 -6.19
CA PRO A 142 14.56 -8.19 -6.29
C PRO A 142 14.26 -9.00 -5.03
N SER A 143 14.54 -8.46 -3.84
CA SER A 143 14.25 -9.12 -2.56
C SER A 143 12.76 -9.28 -2.26
N GLN A 144 11.91 -8.46 -2.86
CA GLN A 144 10.45 -8.47 -2.63
C GLN A 144 9.70 -9.27 -3.71
N GLN A 145 10.33 -9.49 -4.87
CA GLN A 145 9.68 -10.14 -6.03
C GLN A 145 9.26 -11.59 -5.75
N VAL A 146 9.95 -12.27 -4.83
CA VAL A 146 9.63 -13.66 -4.45
C VAL A 146 8.37 -13.73 -3.60
N ALA A 147 8.11 -12.70 -2.80
CA ALA A 147 7.01 -12.66 -1.84
C ALA A 147 5.72 -12.07 -2.40
N VAL A 148 5.77 -11.41 -3.57
CA VAL A 148 4.64 -10.66 -4.14
C VAL A 148 4.22 -11.24 -5.49
N ALA A 149 2.94 -11.62 -5.60
CA ALA A 149 2.35 -12.21 -6.80
C ALA A 149 0.99 -11.58 -7.13
N THR A 150 0.58 -11.73 -8.39
CA THR A 150 -0.77 -11.37 -8.85
C THR A 150 -1.84 -12.15 -8.08
N GLY A 151 -2.93 -11.49 -7.72
CA GLY A 151 -4.04 -12.06 -6.97
C GLY A 151 -3.91 -11.94 -5.44
N GLN A 152 -2.77 -11.53 -4.92
CA GLN A 152 -2.61 -11.30 -3.48
C GLN A 152 -3.35 -10.05 -3.01
N ASN A 153 -3.90 -10.14 -1.80
CA ASN A 153 -4.50 -9.00 -1.12
C ASN A 153 -3.42 -8.04 -0.61
N VAL A 154 -3.72 -6.77 -0.66
CA VAL A 154 -2.85 -5.70 -0.17
C VAL A 154 -3.69 -4.67 0.57
N VAL A 155 -3.21 -4.25 1.72
CA VAL A 155 -3.72 -3.10 2.47
C VAL A 155 -2.87 -1.90 2.08
N ILE A 156 -3.48 -0.87 1.52
CA ILE A 156 -2.83 0.32 0.99
C ILE A 156 -3.10 1.49 1.93
N MET A 157 -2.04 2.14 2.38
CA MET A 157 -2.10 3.39 3.14
C MET A 157 -1.81 4.56 2.22
N ALA A 158 -2.80 5.43 2.03
CA ALA A 158 -2.72 6.66 1.25
C ALA A 158 -2.99 7.84 2.19
N ALA A 159 -1.93 8.44 2.74
CA ALA A 159 -2.01 9.34 3.91
C ALA A 159 -2.73 8.63 5.08
N ASP A 160 -3.84 9.18 5.57
CA ASP A 160 -4.62 8.63 6.68
C ASP A 160 -5.76 7.69 6.22
N THR A 161 -5.79 7.32 4.93
CA THR A 161 -6.84 6.46 4.37
C THR A 161 -6.31 5.05 4.12
N GLU A 162 -6.96 4.06 4.72
CA GLU A 162 -6.71 2.64 4.46
C GLU A 162 -7.63 2.13 3.35
N ILE A 163 -7.07 1.46 2.37
CA ILE A 163 -7.78 0.94 1.20
C ILE A 163 -7.36 -0.50 0.99
N ASN A 164 -8.34 -1.41 0.91
CA ASN A 164 -8.09 -2.80 0.55
C ASN A 164 -8.10 -2.96 -0.97
N GLY A 165 -7.13 -3.70 -1.48
CA GLY A 165 -7.01 -3.98 -2.91
C GLY A 165 -6.45 -5.36 -3.18
N VAL A 166 -6.38 -5.68 -4.48
CA VAL A 166 -5.78 -6.93 -4.97
C VAL A 166 -4.77 -6.57 -6.06
N ILE A 167 -3.60 -7.19 -6.03
CA ILE A 167 -2.59 -7.02 -7.07
C ILE A 167 -3.13 -7.59 -8.38
N ALA A 168 -3.46 -6.68 -9.31
CA ALA A 168 -4.01 -7.05 -10.60
C ALA A 168 -2.94 -7.48 -11.59
N HIS A 169 -1.79 -6.81 -11.58
CA HIS A 169 -0.70 -7.06 -12.53
C HIS A 169 0.66 -6.88 -11.88
N ILE A 170 1.63 -7.65 -12.35
CA ILE A 170 3.06 -7.40 -12.14
C ILE A 170 3.69 -7.14 -13.48
N ILE A 171 4.24 -5.93 -13.67
CA ILE A 171 4.82 -5.47 -14.92
C ILE A 171 6.34 -5.48 -14.77
N PRO A 172 7.07 -6.33 -15.52
CA PRO A 172 8.51 -6.29 -15.55
C PRO A 172 9.00 -4.99 -16.22
N SER A 173 10.11 -4.46 -15.74
CA SER A 173 10.76 -3.31 -16.37
C SER A 173 11.97 -3.74 -17.19
N LEU A 174 12.15 -3.12 -18.33
CA LEU A 174 13.34 -3.30 -19.17
C LEU A 174 14.48 -2.33 -18.82
N THR A 175 14.14 -1.25 -18.09
CA THR A 175 15.08 -0.13 -17.83
C THR A 175 15.28 0.16 -16.35
N GLN A 176 14.40 -0.32 -15.50
CA GLN A 176 14.43 -0.04 -14.05
C GLN A 176 14.83 -1.31 -13.27
N PRO A 177 15.51 -1.18 -12.13
CA PRO A 177 15.93 -2.33 -11.32
C PRO A 177 14.77 -2.91 -10.46
N TYR A 178 13.52 -2.59 -10.79
CA TYR A 178 12.33 -3.04 -10.08
C TYR A 178 11.23 -3.41 -11.07
N GLN A 179 10.29 -4.26 -10.63
CA GLN A 179 9.01 -4.51 -11.29
C GLN A 179 7.93 -3.60 -10.67
N LEU A 180 6.83 -3.39 -11.39
CA LEU A 180 5.67 -2.68 -10.86
C LEU A 180 4.54 -3.65 -10.53
N ALA A 181 4.14 -3.72 -9.26
CA ALA A 181 2.88 -4.34 -8.87
C ALA A 181 1.77 -3.29 -8.90
N ARG A 182 0.71 -3.56 -9.63
CA ARG A 182 -0.38 -2.63 -9.88
C ARG A 182 -1.67 -3.09 -9.23
N VAL A 183 -2.32 -2.16 -8.54
CA VAL A 183 -3.65 -2.34 -7.95
C VAL A 183 -4.57 -1.27 -8.51
N LYS A 184 -5.74 -1.67 -9.02
CA LYS A 184 -6.74 -0.72 -9.50
C LYS A 184 -7.58 -0.22 -8.34
N LEU A 185 -7.71 1.11 -8.24
CA LEU A 185 -8.46 1.78 -7.18
C LEU A 185 -9.62 2.58 -7.78
N ASP A 186 -10.78 2.51 -7.14
CA ASP A 186 -11.90 3.41 -7.39
C ASP A 186 -11.64 4.75 -6.68
N ASN A 187 -11.79 5.85 -7.39
CA ASN A 187 -11.61 7.21 -6.89
C ASN A 187 -12.76 8.14 -7.31
N ARG A 188 -13.97 7.59 -7.50
CA ARG A 188 -15.13 8.41 -7.88
C ARG A 188 -15.51 9.46 -6.83
N ASP A 189 -15.10 9.26 -5.59
CA ASP A 189 -15.25 10.23 -4.50
C ASP A 189 -14.17 11.34 -4.50
N GLY A 190 -13.15 11.24 -5.36
CA GLY A 190 -12.10 12.24 -5.56
C GLY A 190 -11.14 12.42 -4.41
N LYS A 191 -11.08 11.49 -3.45
CA LYS A 191 -10.21 11.61 -2.26
C LYS A 191 -8.74 11.34 -2.52
N LEU A 192 -8.44 10.59 -3.57
CA LEU A 192 -7.08 10.21 -3.93
C LEU A 192 -6.56 11.09 -5.06
N SER A 193 -5.28 11.43 -4.99
CA SER A 193 -4.62 12.25 -5.99
C SER A 193 -3.55 11.47 -6.75
N SER A 194 -3.52 11.64 -8.08
CA SER A 194 -2.41 11.12 -8.90
C SER A 194 -1.09 11.74 -8.46
N GLY A 195 -0.03 10.93 -8.34
CA GLY A 195 1.27 11.34 -7.82
C GLY A 195 1.44 11.16 -6.31
N GLN A 196 0.37 10.92 -5.56
CA GLN A 196 0.42 10.69 -4.11
C GLN A 196 1.25 9.44 -3.79
N MET A 197 2.15 9.57 -2.81
CA MET A 197 2.93 8.43 -2.30
C MET A 197 2.07 7.54 -1.42
N ILE A 198 2.30 6.23 -1.53
CA ILE A 198 1.54 5.21 -0.84
C ILE A 198 2.46 4.12 -0.30
N GLU A 199 2.01 3.48 0.78
CA GLU A 199 2.59 2.26 1.32
C GLU A 199 1.58 1.12 1.15
N GLY A 200 2.06 -0.07 0.83
CA GLY A 200 1.26 -1.28 0.71
C GLY A 200 1.79 -2.38 1.63
N ALA A 201 0.90 -3.04 2.35
CA ALA A 201 1.19 -4.27 3.09
C ALA A 201 0.57 -5.45 2.33
N VAL A 202 1.37 -6.13 1.51
CA VAL A 202 0.94 -7.29 0.74
C VAL A 202 0.92 -8.52 1.63
N ILE A 203 -0.20 -9.26 1.67
CA ILE A 203 -0.29 -10.49 2.43
C ILE A 203 0.47 -11.58 1.65
N SER A 204 1.68 -11.90 2.13
CA SER A 204 2.60 -12.85 1.48
C SER A 204 2.49 -14.28 2.00
N GLY A 205 1.85 -14.49 3.14
CA GLY A 205 1.61 -15.79 3.73
C GLY A 205 0.58 -15.74 4.84
N GLU A 206 -0.09 -16.86 5.06
CA GLU A 206 -1.01 -17.06 6.18
C GLU A 206 -0.61 -18.35 6.88
N PHE A 207 -0.46 -18.30 8.21
CA PHE A 207 -0.03 -19.42 9.04
C PHE A 207 -1.03 -19.62 10.18
N ASN A 208 -1.63 -20.80 10.27
CA ASN A 208 -2.38 -21.19 11.46
C ASN A 208 -1.38 -21.63 12.52
N VAL A 209 -1.34 -20.92 13.63
CA VAL A 209 -0.56 -21.29 14.80
C VAL A 209 -1.51 -21.78 15.89
N GLU A 210 -1.16 -22.88 16.54
CA GLU A 210 -1.99 -23.46 17.61
C GLU A 210 -2.00 -22.57 18.86
N LEU A 211 -0.94 -21.80 19.06
CA LEU A 211 -0.78 -20.93 20.21
C LEU A 211 -0.12 -19.61 19.80
N ALA A 212 -0.80 -18.51 20.00
CA ALA A 212 -0.27 -17.18 19.78
C ALA A 212 -0.38 -16.31 21.04
N VAL A 213 0.60 -15.43 21.25
CA VAL A 213 0.61 -14.46 22.32
C VAL A 213 0.81 -13.06 21.75
N LYS A 214 0.27 -12.04 22.42
CA LYS A 214 0.51 -10.64 22.04
C LYS A 214 1.98 -10.30 22.20
N LYS A 215 2.55 -9.56 21.25
CA LYS A 215 3.94 -9.10 21.32
C LYS A 215 4.25 -8.34 22.62
N SER A 216 3.28 -7.62 23.18
CA SER A 216 3.40 -6.91 24.46
C SER A 216 3.52 -7.83 25.68
N ALA A 217 3.15 -9.11 25.55
CA ALA A 217 3.31 -10.10 26.62
C ALA A 217 4.72 -10.74 26.64
N ILE A 218 5.51 -10.55 25.57
CA ILE A 218 6.86 -11.11 25.47
C ILE A 218 7.79 -10.27 26.35
N GLN A 219 8.46 -10.94 27.29
CA GLN A 219 9.46 -10.36 28.19
C GLN A 219 10.81 -11.05 27.96
N THR A 220 11.87 -10.35 28.26
CA THR A 220 13.22 -10.94 28.22
C THR A 220 13.74 -11.06 29.65
N LEU A 221 14.06 -12.27 30.06
CA LEU A 221 14.63 -12.60 31.36
C LEU A 221 15.85 -13.49 31.15
N ASP A 222 16.96 -13.15 31.79
CA ASP A 222 18.26 -13.87 31.67
C ASP A 222 18.68 -14.16 30.22
N ASN A 223 18.49 -13.16 29.36
CA ASN A 223 18.78 -13.23 27.91
C ASN A 223 17.90 -14.21 27.11
N GLN A 224 16.79 -14.69 27.69
CA GLN A 224 15.80 -15.54 27.04
C GLN A 224 14.48 -14.79 26.87
N SER A 225 13.90 -14.87 25.68
CA SER A 225 12.56 -14.34 25.43
C SER A 225 11.51 -15.34 25.88
N GLY A 226 10.50 -14.88 26.62
CA GLY A 226 9.45 -15.74 27.15
C GLY A 226 8.21 -14.96 27.53
N VAL A 227 7.25 -15.66 28.09
CA VAL A 227 6.02 -15.10 28.65
C VAL A 227 5.80 -15.58 30.06
N PHE A 228 5.14 -14.76 30.89
CA PHE A 228 4.68 -15.20 32.19
C PHE A 228 3.31 -15.87 32.08
N VAL A 229 3.25 -17.16 32.36
CA VAL A 229 1.99 -17.94 32.40
C VAL A 229 1.40 -17.86 33.80
N LYS A 230 0.17 -17.32 33.92
CA LYS A 230 -0.54 -17.23 35.19
C LYS A 230 -1.23 -18.58 35.48
N ASN A 231 -0.89 -19.15 36.63
CA ASN A 231 -1.57 -20.31 37.20
C ASN A 231 -2.05 -19.94 38.62
N ASN A 232 -3.33 -19.61 38.77
CA ASN A 232 -3.90 -19.01 39.98
C ASN A 232 -3.17 -17.70 40.37
N SER A 233 -2.51 -17.64 41.51
CA SER A 233 -1.72 -16.47 41.96
C SER A 233 -0.22 -16.58 41.62
N GLU A 234 0.21 -17.60 40.90
CA GLU A 234 1.57 -17.85 40.51
C GLU A 234 1.79 -17.47 39.03
N TYR A 235 2.88 -16.75 38.75
CA TYR A 235 3.30 -16.37 37.41
C TYR A 235 4.62 -17.07 37.12
N VAL A 236 4.62 -18.01 36.18
CA VAL A 236 5.78 -18.83 35.80
C VAL A 236 6.33 -18.35 34.46
N PHE A 237 7.62 -18.01 34.43
CA PHE A 237 8.28 -17.65 33.19
C PHE A 237 8.42 -18.89 32.30
N THR A 238 7.89 -18.81 31.09
CA THR A 238 7.92 -19.87 30.08
C THR A 238 8.66 -19.35 28.85
N PRO A 239 9.86 -19.89 28.54
CA PRO A 239 10.61 -19.50 27.36
C PRO A 239 9.84 -19.78 26.07
N LEU A 240 9.95 -18.88 25.08
CA LEU A 240 9.47 -19.10 23.71
C LEU A 240 10.56 -19.77 22.89
N GLN A 241 10.19 -20.79 22.16
CA GLN A 241 11.07 -21.48 21.18
C GLN A 241 11.01 -20.82 19.82
#